data_e24063c23a91f89a6c3283912f9efc04
#
_entry.id   e24063c23a91f89a6c3283912f9efc04
#
_cell.length_a   1.000
_cell.length_b   1.000
_cell.length_c   1.000
_cell.angle_alpha   90.00
_cell.angle_beta   90.00
_cell.angle_gamma   90.00
#
_symmetry.space_group_name_H-M   'P 1'
#
loop_
_entity.id
_entity.type
_entity.pdbx_description
1 polymer ?
#
loop_
_entity_poly.entity_id
_entity_poly.type
_entity_poly.pdbx_seq_one_letter_code
_entity_poly.pdbx_strand_id
1 'polypeptide(L)'
;MGYVFLSCLFLFYALVIIYLFRNIALSLLLGDIVRHARLQLLPWHPDRCGGLRPVGRLGLRNQYALSIFGVNVVLMAWVMIHDIVGPQEEIPASLYALMIAGVIAYLILGPIVFVAPLLPFRRGMQANKAELRSEIVQRLRTESERLRKQLPSNAAVTKEDEELIERLRKMCAAIDELPVWPFDPGTLRKFMTAYVIPIVSAGYPVAKTILEMANVKVALP
;
A
#
# COMPACT_ATOMS: atom_id res chain seq x y z
N MET A 1 -21.07 30.15 18.64
CA MET A 1 -20.79 28.80 18.16
C MET A 1 -19.90 28.75 16.91
N GLY A 2 -20.05 29.66 15.92
CA GLY A 2 -19.26 29.66 14.66
C GLY A 2 -17.73 29.71 14.81
N TYR A 3 -17.21 30.53 15.72
CA TYR A 3 -15.76 30.65 15.91
C TYR A 3 -15.10 29.38 16.45
N VAL A 4 -15.76 28.64 17.35
CA VAL A 4 -15.25 27.37 17.89
C VAL A 4 -15.17 26.32 16.78
N PHE A 5 -16.22 26.23 15.96
CA PHE A 5 -16.25 25.33 14.79
C PHE A 5 -15.12 25.65 13.80
N LEU A 6 -14.95 26.94 13.46
CA LEU A 6 -13.91 27.39 12.54
C LEU A 6 -12.49 27.06 13.07
N SER A 7 -12.28 27.27 14.37
CA SER A 7 -11.01 26.94 15.03
C SER A 7 -10.74 25.44 15.00
N CYS A 8 -11.74 24.61 15.27
CA CYS A 8 -11.63 23.15 15.19
C CYS A 8 -11.32 22.68 13.77
N LEU A 9 -11.97 23.27 12.78
CA LEU A 9 -11.74 22.97 11.36
C LEU A 9 -10.32 23.34 10.95
N PHE A 10 -9.84 24.53 11.32
CA PHE A 10 -8.47 24.96 11.05
C PHE A 10 -7.44 24.02 11.69
N LEU A 11 -7.63 23.67 12.97
CA LEU A 11 -6.75 22.73 13.68
C LEU A 11 -6.73 21.37 12.99
N PHE A 12 -7.90 20.89 12.57
CA PHE A 12 -8.02 19.61 11.87
C PHE A 12 -7.21 19.61 10.55
N TYR A 13 -7.38 20.62 9.69
CA TYR A 13 -6.62 20.72 8.46
C TYR A 13 -5.13 20.89 8.69
N ALA A 14 -4.73 21.66 9.71
CA ALA A 14 -3.33 21.79 10.10
C ALA A 14 -2.73 20.44 10.47
N LEU A 15 -3.44 19.61 11.26
CA LEU A 15 -3.01 18.27 11.62
C LEU A 15 -2.89 17.34 10.41
N VAL A 16 -3.83 17.42 9.45
CA VAL A 16 -3.76 16.64 8.19
C VAL A 16 -2.52 17.03 7.38
N ILE A 17 -2.26 18.32 7.25
CA ILE A 17 -1.09 18.83 6.52
C ILE A 17 0.21 18.35 7.19
N ILE A 18 0.34 18.50 8.50
CA ILE A 18 1.50 18.03 9.27
C ILE A 18 1.67 16.50 9.08
N TYR A 19 0.59 15.75 9.13
CA TYR A 19 0.60 14.32 8.91
C TYR A 19 1.11 13.95 7.52
N LEU A 20 0.66 14.62 6.46
CA LEU A 20 1.12 14.40 5.09
C LEU A 20 2.60 14.72 4.92
N PHE A 21 3.05 15.87 5.45
CA PHE A 21 4.47 16.25 5.43
C PHE A 21 5.34 15.21 6.15
N ARG A 22 4.90 14.73 7.32
CA ARG A 22 5.58 13.65 8.04
C ARG A 22 5.69 12.37 7.22
N ASN A 23 4.64 11.98 6.49
CA ASN A 23 4.67 10.79 5.63
C ASN A 23 5.63 10.96 4.45
N ILE A 24 5.68 12.15 3.84
CA ILE A 24 6.64 12.46 2.78
C ILE A 24 8.07 12.38 3.32
N ALA A 25 8.36 13.05 4.43
CA ALA A 25 9.67 13.02 5.07
C ALA A 25 10.10 11.59 5.44
N LEU A 26 9.19 10.79 6.00
CA LEU A 26 9.42 9.38 6.30
C LEU A 26 9.73 8.56 5.04
N SER A 27 8.99 8.78 3.95
CA SER A 27 9.23 8.08 2.69
C SER A 27 10.60 8.41 2.09
N LEU A 28 11.02 9.67 2.16
CA LEU A 28 12.34 10.12 1.71
C LEU A 28 13.46 9.53 2.58
N LEU A 29 13.31 9.58 3.91
CA LEU A 29 14.26 9.00 4.86
C LEU A 29 14.43 7.49 4.64
N LEU A 30 13.32 6.76 4.50
CA LEU A 30 13.35 5.33 4.22
C LEU A 30 14.00 5.04 2.85
N GLY A 31 13.76 5.90 1.85
CA GLY A 31 14.42 5.81 0.56
C GLY A 31 15.93 5.98 0.65
N ASP A 32 16.38 6.90 1.48
CA ASP A 32 17.80 7.15 1.70
C ASP A 32 18.48 5.99 2.46
N ILE A 33 17.83 5.49 3.50
CA ILE A 33 18.31 4.29 4.24
C ILE A 33 18.45 3.10 3.28
N VAL A 34 17.46 2.82 2.42
CA VAL A 34 17.51 1.70 1.48
C VAL A 34 18.63 1.86 0.45
N ARG A 35 18.94 3.08 0.03
CA ARG A 35 20.04 3.36 -0.91
C ARG A 35 21.43 3.12 -0.29
N HIS A 36 21.62 3.47 0.99
CA HIS A 36 22.90 3.36 1.66
C HIS A 36 23.08 2.01 2.38
N ALA A 37 22.00 1.42 2.90
CA ALA A 37 22.03 0.10 3.50
C ALA A 37 21.83 -0.96 2.41
N ARG A 38 22.81 -1.86 2.22
CA ARG A 38 22.60 -3.05 1.38
C ARG A 38 21.52 -3.92 2.03
N LEU A 39 20.33 -3.89 1.46
CA LEU A 39 19.23 -4.75 1.90
C LEU A 39 19.62 -6.21 1.64
N GLN A 40 19.87 -6.95 2.71
CA GLN A 40 20.03 -8.40 2.65
C GLN A 40 18.66 -9.04 2.85
N LEU A 41 18.08 -9.57 1.78
CA LEU A 41 16.91 -10.42 1.89
C LEU A 41 17.31 -11.77 2.42
N LEU A 42 16.61 -12.23 3.47
CA LEU A 42 16.74 -13.57 3.99
C LEU A 42 15.64 -14.45 3.36
N PRO A 43 15.98 -15.26 2.33
CA PRO A 43 14.98 -16.06 1.60
C PRO A 43 14.19 -17.01 2.50
N TRP A 44 14.82 -17.46 3.58
CA TRP A 44 14.27 -18.43 4.53
C TRP A 44 13.63 -17.78 5.78
N HIS A 45 13.41 -16.46 5.77
CA HIS A 45 12.81 -15.79 6.92
C HIS A 45 11.34 -16.19 7.08
N PRO A 46 10.90 -16.56 8.31
CA PRO A 46 9.55 -17.09 8.56
C PRO A 46 8.43 -16.09 8.31
N ASP A 47 8.74 -14.80 8.17
CA ASP A 47 7.76 -13.75 7.87
C ASP A 47 7.29 -13.73 6.40
N ARG A 48 7.88 -14.55 5.55
CA ARG A 48 7.62 -14.61 4.09
C ARG A 48 7.79 -13.27 3.36
N CYS A 49 8.46 -12.31 3.98
CA CYS A 49 8.71 -10.97 3.44
C CYS A 49 10.21 -10.61 3.50
N GLY A 50 11.09 -11.63 3.67
CA GLY A 50 12.53 -11.44 3.74
C GLY A 50 13.03 -10.65 4.96
N GLY A 51 12.24 -10.61 6.06
CA GLY A 51 12.53 -9.82 7.26
C GLY A 51 11.91 -8.41 7.25
N LEU A 52 11.24 -8.01 6.17
CA LEU A 52 10.72 -6.64 5.98
C LEU A 52 9.24 -6.45 6.38
N ARG A 53 8.62 -7.43 7.02
CA ARG A 53 7.23 -7.33 7.52
C ARG A 53 6.97 -6.08 8.40
N PRO A 54 7.90 -5.61 9.27
CA PRO A 54 7.70 -4.39 10.05
C PRO A 54 7.45 -3.15 9.17
N VAL A 55 8.08 -3.08 8.00
CA VAL A 55 7.91 -1.97 7.03
C VAL A 55 6.50 -1.97 6.46
N GLY A 56 5.95 -3.14 6.10
CA GLY A 56 4.55 -3.27 5.68
C GLY A 56 3.56 -2.83 6.75
N ARG A 57 3.84 -3.15 8.03
CA ARG A 57 3.03 -2.68 9.17
C ARG A 57 3.08 -1.17 9.35
N LEU A 58 4.22 -0.53 9.05
CA LEU A 58 4.35 0.92 9.08
C LEU A 58 3.40 1.58 8.06
N GLY A 59 3.38 1.09 6.82
CA GLY A 59 2.43 1.55 5.80
C GLY A 59 0.97 1.39 6.25
N LEU A 60 0.64 0.24 6.85
CA LEU A 60 -0.70 -0.01 7.38
C LEU A 60 -1.06 0.94 8.54
N ARG A 61 -0.13 1.22 9.45
CA ARG A 61 -0.35 2.19 10.54
C ARG A 61 -0.62 3.59 10.01
N ASN A 62 0.09 3.99 8.97
CA ASN A 62 -0.15 5.26 8.30
C ASN A 62 -1.53 5.27 7.64
N GLN A 63 -1.96 4.19 7.02
CA GLN A 63 -3.30 4.09 6.44
C GLN A 63 -4.39 4.19 7.51
N TYR A 64 -4.24 3.56 8.67
CA TYR A 64 -5.22 3.70 9.75
C TYR A 64 -5.37 5.14 10.23
N ALA A 65 -4.26 5.88 10.37
CA ALA A 65 -4.31 7.29 10.73
C ALA A 65 -5.06 8.10 9.66
N LEU A 66 -4.78 7.87 8.37
CA LEU A 66 -5.50 8.54 7.29
C LEU A 66 -6.99 8.16 7.27
N SER A 67 -7.34 6.92 7.59
CA SER A 67 -8.74 6.47 7.65
C SER A 67 -9.52 7.17 8.77
N ILE A 68 -8.88 7.41 9.92
CA ILE A 68 -9.48 8.19 11.01
C ILE A 68 -9.77 9.62 10.56
N PHE A 69 -8.83 10.26 9.83
CA PHE A 69 -9.07 11.57 9.24
C PHE A 69 -10.21 11.53 8.21
N GLY A 70 -10.28 10.51 7.36
CA GLY A 70 -11.37 10.32 6.40
C GLY A 70 -12.73 10.22 7.07
N VAL A 71 -12.88 9.41 8.12
CA VAL A 71 -14.12 9.30 8.90
C VAL A 71 -14.48 10.63 9.55
N ASN A 72 -13.51 11.38 10.08
CA ASN A 72 -13.76 12.70 10.68
C ASN A 72 -14.30 13.70 9.64
N VAL A 73 -13.75 13.71 8.42
CA VAL A 73 -14.26 14.56 7.32
C VAL A 73 -15.74 14.26 7.05
N VAL A 74 -16.09 12.97 7.00
CA VAL A 74 -17.48 12.53 6.78
C VAL A 74 -18.39 12.97 7.90
N LEU A 75 -17.98 12.78 9.16
CA LEU A 75 -18.75 13.21 10.32
C LEU A 75 -18.95 14.73 10.36
N MET A 76 -17.91 15.50 10.09
CA MET A 76 -18.00 16.96 10.00
C MET A 76 -18.94 17.40 8.87
N ALA A 77 -18.86 16.78 7.72
CA ALA A 77 -19.75 17.06 6.61
C ALA A 77 -21.21 16.74 6.97
N TRP A 78 -21.43 15.61 7.66
CA TRP A 78 -22.76 15.23 8.14
C TRP A 78 -23.34 16.22 9.14
N VAL A 79 -22.56 16.66 10.14
CA VAL A 79 -22.96 17.70 11.11
C VAL A 79 -23.26 19.02 10.41
N MET A 80 -22.42 19.45 9.45
CA MET A 80 -22.67 20.69 8.69
C MET A 80 -23.99 20.64 7.94
N ILE A 81 -24.30 19.51 7.30
CA ILE A 81 -25.56 19.36 6.55
C ILE A 81 -26.76 19.36 7.50
N HIS A 82 -26.66 18.66 8.62
CA HIS A 82 -27.81 18.45 9.51
C HIS A 82 -28.10 19.65 10.42
N ASP A 83 -27.06 20.28 10.99
CA ASP A 83 -27.19 21.27 12.05
C ASP A 83 -27.07 22.72 11.55
N ILE A 84 -26.35 22.97 10.44
CA ILE A 84 -26.07 24.31 9.94
C ILE A 84 -27.02 24.68 8.80
N VAL A 85 -27.25 23.76 7.86
CA VAL A 85 -28.12 24.02 6.70
C VAL A 85 -29.59 23.80 7.06
N GLY A 86 -29.89 22.94 8.05
CA GLY A 86 -31.24 22.61 8.46
C GLY A 86 -31.99 21.73 7.44
N PRO A 87 -33.11 21.12 7.87
CA PRO A 87 -33.84 20.17 7.02
C PRO A 87 -34.65 20.80 5.88
N GLN A 88 -34.79 22.13 5.84
CA GLN A 88 -35.61 22.84 4.86
C GLN A 88 -34.82 23.77 3.93
N GLU A 89 -33.53 23.95 4.15
CA GLU A 89 -32.70 24.79 3.27
C GLU A 89 -31.96 23.93 2.22
N GLU A 90 -31.87 24.45 1.00
CA GLU A 90 -31.08 23.82 -0.05
C GLU A 90 -29.59 23.86 0.32
N ILE A 91 -28.93 22.71 0.29
CA ILE A 91 -27.50 22.61 0.57
C ILE A 91 -26.75 23.38 -0.52
N PRO A 92 -25.90 24.36 -0.17
CA PRO A 92 -25.14 25.13 -1.14
C PRO A 92 -24.29 24.20 -2.05
N ALA A 93 -24.30 24.48 -3.35
CA ALA A 93 -23.50 23.70 -4.32
C ALA A 93 -22.02 23.68 -3.99
N SER A 94 -21.51 24.74 -3.34
CA SER A 94 -20.12 24.81 -2.86
C SER A 94 -19.79 23.77 -1.78
N LEU A 95 -20.75 23.44 -0.92
CA LEU A 95 -20.57 22.43 0.13
C LEU A 95 -20.50 21.01 -0.47
N TYR A 96 -21.36 20.71 -1.46
CA TYR A 96 -21.28 19.47 -2.22
C TYR A 96 -19.95 19.33 -2.94
N ALA A 97 -19.51 20.40 -3.62
CA ALA A 97 -18.22 20.38 -4.32
C ALA A 97 -17.06 20.10 -3.36
N LEU A 98 -17.08 20.69 -2.16
CA LEU A 98 -16.06 20.44 -1.13
C LEU A 98 -16.08 19.00 -0.62
N MET A 99 -17.26 18.42 -0.41
CA MET A 99 -17.40 17.01 0.02
C MET A 99 -16.89 16.04 -1.05
N ILE A 100 -17.29 16.27 -2.31
CA ILE A 100 -16.83 15.43 -3.44
C ILE A 100 -15.31 15.57 -3.60
N ALA A 101 -14.76 16.78 -3.52
CA ALA A 101 -13.32 17.01 -3.58
C ALA A 101 -12.59 16.29 -2.43
N GLY A 102 -13.14 16.28 -1.22
CA GLY A 102 -12.61 15.55 -0.07
C GLY A 102 -12.58 14.03 -0.29
N VAL A 103 -13.65 13.48 -0.83
CA VAL A 103 -13.72 12.04 -1.17
C VAL A 103 -12.70 11.70 -2.27
N ILE A 104 -12.62 12.49 -3.32
CA ILE A 104 -11.64 12.28 -4.41
C ILE A 104 -10.21 12.38 -3.87
N ALA A 105 -9.93 13.40 -3.05
CA ALA A 105 -8.63 13.54 -2.40
C ALA A 105 -8.29 12.32 -1.55
N TYR A 106 -9.21 11.79 -0.75
CA TYR A 106 -9.01 10.59 0.04
C TYR A 106 -8.75 9.36 -0.85
N LEU A 107 -9.52 9.20 -1.94
CA LEU A 107 -9.33 8.10 -2.90
C LEU A 107 -7.94 8.08 -3.53
N ILE A 108 -7.37 9.26 -3.77
CA ILE A 108 -6.01 9.40 -4.35
C ILE A 108 -4.94 9.27 -3.26
N LEU A 109 -5.10 9.95 -2.14
CA LEU A 109 -4.10 10.00 -1.07
C LEU A 109 -3.97 8.67 -0.33
N GLY A 110 -5.06 7.90 -0.17
CA GLY A 110 -5.04 6.63 0.55
C GLY A 110 -4.00 5.65 0.02
N PRO A 111 -4.06 5.25 -1.26
CA PRO A 111 -3.05 4.37 -1.84
C PRO A 111 -1.65 4.99 -1.83
N ILE A 112 -1.52 6.29 -2.07
CA ILE A 112 -0.21 6.98 -2.07
C ILE A 112 0.44 6.90 -0.70
N VAL A 113 -0.28 7.25 0.37
CA VAL A 113 0.23 7.23 1.75
C VAL A 113 0.63 5.83 2.20
N PHE A 114 -0.08 4.79 1.72
CA PHE A 114 0.28 3.41 2.00
C PHE A 114 1.50 2.95 1.19
N VAL A 115 1.51 3.20 -0.12
CA VAL A 115 2.50 2.63 -1.04
C VAL A 115 3.80 3.42 -1.06
N ALA A 116 3.76 4.76 -0.96
CA ALA A 116 4.95 5.60 -1.12
C ALA A 116 6.12 5.20 -0.20
N PRO A 117 5.94 4.98 1.12
CA PRO A 117 7.04 4.56 1.99
C PRO A 117 7.54 3.14 1.71
N LEU A 118 6.77 2.32 0.98
CA LEU A 118 7.12 0.93 0.67
C LEU A 118 7.87 0.79 -0.67
N LEU A 119 7.75 1.78 -1.57
CA LEU A 119 8.39 1.74 -2.89
C LEU A 119 9.92 1.57 -2.86
N PRO A 120 10.68 2.26 -2.00
CA PRO A 120 12.12 2.06 -1.92
C PRO A 120 12.47 0.61 -1.57
N PHE A 121 11.75 0.02 -0.60
CA PHE A 121 11.96 -1.37 -0.20
C PHE A 121 11.60 -2.35 -1.32
N ARG A 122 10.51 -2.13 -2.04
CA ARG A 122 10.16 -2.94 -3.20
C ARG A 122 11.27 -2.96 -4.22
N ARG A 123 11.84 -1.78 -4.57
CA ARG A 123 12.96 -1.68 -5.51
C ARG A 123 14.20 -2.42 -5.01
N GLY A 124 14.53 -2.27 -3.73
CA GLY A 124 15.63 -2.99 -3.10
C GLY A 124 15.41 -4.50 -3.10
N MET A 125 14.19 -4.98 -2.79
CA MET A 125 13.83 -6.40 -2.86
C MET A 125 13.95 -6.95 -4.28
N GLN A 126 13.47 -6.22 -5.28
CA GLN A 126 13.58 -6.62 -6.69
C GLN A 126 15.05 -6.73 -7.14
N ALA A 127 15.87 -5.73 -6.78
CA ALA A 127 17.30 -5.74 -7.13
C ALA A 127 18.03 -6.91 -6.47
N ASN A 128 17.82 -7.14 -5.17
CA ASN A 128 18.45 -8.24 -4.43
C ASN A 128 17.97 -9.62 -4.95
N LYS A 129 16.67 -9.77 -5.25
CA LYS A 129 16.12 -10.98 -5.86
C LYS A 129 16.78 -11.26 -7.23
N ALA A 130 16.95 -10.23 -8.06
CA ALA A 130 17.59 -10.35 -9.37
C ALA A 130 19.07 -10.75 -9.23
N GLU A 131 19.79 -10.16 -8.28
CA GLU A 131 21.19 -10.47 -7.98
C GLU A 131 21.34 -11.93 -7.54
N LEU A 132 20.59 -12.37 -6.53
CA LEU A 132 20.60 -13.76 -6.04
C LEU A 132 20.26 -14.76 -7.16
N ARG A 133 19.23 -14.43 -7.97
CA ARG A 133 18.84 -15.28 -9.08
C ARG A 133 19.97 -15.40 -10.12
N SER A 134 20.60 -14.27 -10.47
CA SER A 134 21.69 -14.27 -11.45
C SER A 134 22.89 -15.07 -11.00
N GLU A 135 23.23 -15.00 -9.70
CA GLU A 135 24.32 -15.77 -9.09
C GLU A 135 24.07 -17.29 -9.19
N ILE A 136 22.85 -17.72 -8.81
CA ILE A 136 22.53 -19.16 -8.84
C ILE A 136 22.40 -19.68 -10.28
N VAL A 137 21.81 -18.90 -11.18
CA VAL A 137 21.70 -19.26 -12.60
C VAL A 137 23.10 -19.37 -13.23
N GLN A 138 24.04 -18.49 -12.87
CA GLN A 138 25.41 -18.55 -13.34
C GLN A 138 26.11 -19.82 -12.83
N ARG A 139 25.97 -20.17 -11.56
CA ARG A 139 26.49 -21.43 -10.99
C ARG A 139 25.89 -22.65 -11.69
N LEU A 140 24.56 -22.67 -11.86
CA LEU A 140 23.86 -23.75 -12.55
C LEU A 140 24.37 -23.93 -13.97
N ARG A 141 24.59 -22.82 -14.69
CA ARG A 141 25.16 -22.85 -16.05
C ARG A 141 26.57 -23.41 -16.07
N THR A 142 27.43 -22.95 -15.17
CA THR A 142 28.82 -23.41 -15.07
C THR A 142 28.89 -24.91 -14.80
N GLU A 143 28.11 -25.41 -13.84
CA GLU A 143 28.07 -26.84 -13.51
C GLU A 143 27.45 -27.68 -14.66
N SER A 144 26.41 -27.17 -15.31
CA SER A 144 25.82 -27.85 -16.47
C SER A 144 26.80 -27.92 -17.65
N GLU A 145 27.58 -26.87 -17.91
CA GLU A 145 28.61 -26.87 -18.94
C GLU A 145 29.78 -27.83 -18.61
N ARG A 146 30.16 -27.88 -17.33
CA ARG A 146 31.15 -28.86 -16.83
C ARG A 146 30.72 -30.28 -17.11
N LEU A 147 29.50 -30.63 -16.72
CA LEU A 147 28.95 -31.98 -16.94
C LEU A 147 28.83 -32.30 -18.45
N ARG A 148 28.38 -31.33 -19.25
CA ARG A 148 28.31 -31.51 -20.71
C ARG A 148 29.65 -31.81 -21.35
N LYS A 149 30.74 -31.24 -20.83
CA LYS A 149 32.11 -31.55 -21.31
C LYS A 149 32.61 -32.93 -20.88
N GLN A 150 32.10 -33.46 -19.78
CA GLN A 150 32.46 -34.77 -19.27
C GLN A 150 31.70 -35.92 -19.99
N LEU A 151 30.49 -35.67 -20.50
CA LEU A 151 29.70 -36.68 -21.22
C LEU A 151 30.40 -37.35 -22.38
N PRO A 152 31.20 -36.67 -23.27
CA PRO A 152 31.91 -37.34 -24.36
C PRO A 152 33.06 -38.25 -23.93
N SER A 153 33.59 -38.09 -22.71
CA SER A 153 34.71 -38.80 -22.19
C SER A 153 34.35 -40.09 -21.42
N ASN A 154 33.11 -40.59 -21.54
CA ASN A 154 32.59 -41.74 -20.78
C ASN A 154 32.78 -41.69 -19.27
N ALA A 155 33.04 -40.49 -18.73
CA ALA A 155 33.05 -40.26 -17.31
C ALA A 155 31.60 -40.37 -16.78
N ALA A 156 31.33 -41.29 -15.89
CA ALA A 156 30.01 -41.46 -15.30
C ALA A 156 29.63 -40.17 -14.54
N VAL A 157 28.47 -39.56 -14.87
CA VAL A 157 27.87 -38.51 -14.05
C VAL A 157 27.63 -39.08 -12.66
N THR A 158 28.25 -38.49 -11.66
CA THR A 158 28.11 -38.96 -10.29
C THR A 158 26.73 -38.56 -9.74
N LYS A 159 26.20 -39.39 -8.81
CA LYS A 159 24.96 -39.02 -8.10
C LYS A 159 25.06 -37.65 -7.41
N GLU A 160 26.26 -37.30 -6.96
CA GLU A 160 26.56 -36.01 -6.33
C GLU A 160 26.35 -34.82 -7.28
N ASP A 161 26.72 -34.99 -8.57
CA ASP A 161 26.52 -33.97 -9.60
C ASP A 161 25.03 -33.75 -9.90
N GLU A 162 24.25 -34.86 -9.96
CA GLU A 162 22.78 -34.76 -10.15
C GLU A 162 22.12 -34.10 -8.96
N GLU A 163 22.48 -34.47 -7.73
CA GLU A 163 21.98 -33.85 -6.52
C GLU A 163 22.33 -32.37 -6.44
N LEU A 164 23.53 -31.95 -6.86
CA LEU A 164 23.94 -30.55 -6.87
C LEU A 164 23.06 -29.73 -7.83
N ILE A 165 22.85 -30.24 -9.05
CA ILE A 165 21.97 -29.56 -10.04
C ILE A 165 20.55 -29.46 -9.50
N GLU A 166 20.02 -30.50 -8.89
CA GLU A 166 18.68 -30.50 -8.33
C GLU A 166 18.56 -29.51 -7.15
N ARG A 167 19.57 -29.41 -6.29
CA ARG A 167 19.63 -28.40 -5.22
C ARG A 167 19.64 -26.98 -5.80
N LEU A 168 20.46 -26.71 -6.83
CA LEU A 168 20.50 -25.40 -7.47
C LEU A 168 19.18 -25.03 -8.14
N ARG A 169 18.49 -26.00 -8.77
CA ARG A 169 17.14 -25.79 -9.33
C ARG A 169 16.12 -25.47 -8.25
N LYS A 170 16.14 -26.19 -7.13
CA LYS A 170 15.26 -25.93 -5.97
C LYS A 170 15.52 -24.53 -5.38
N MET A 171 16.79 -24.11 -5.32
CA MET A 171 17.14 -22.76 -4.88
C MET A 171 16.62 -21.69 -5.85
N CYS A 172 16.74 -21.90 -7.17
CA CYS A 172 16.13 -20.98 -8.15
C CYS A 172 14.62 -20.86 -7.95
N ALA A 173 13.92 -21.98 -7.81
CA ALA A 173 12.48 -22.00 -7.59
C ALA A 173 12.10 -21.27 -6.28
N ALA A 174 12.82 -21.50 -5.20
CA ALA A 174 12.60 -20.83 -3.93
C ALA A 174 12.82 -19.30 -4.04
N ILE A 175 13.81 -18.85 -4.84
CA ILE A 175 14.03 -17.43 -5.09
C ILE A 175 12.89 -16.85 -5.95
N ASP A 176 12.40 -17.57 -6.94
CA ASP A 176 11.29 -17.10 -7.78
C ASP A 176 9.98 -16.94 -6.96
N GLU A 177 9.79 -17.71 -5.91
CA GLU A 177 8.67 -17.57 -4.96
C GLU A 177 8.81 -16.40 -3.98
N LEU A 178 10.00 -15.79 -3.85
CA LEU A 178 10.18 -14.66 -2.92
C LEU A 178 9.27 -13.49 -3.30
N PRO A 179 8.51 -12.96 -2.33
CA PRO A 179 7.66 -11.81 -2.56
C PRO A 179 8.48 -10.58 -2.91
N VAL A 180 7.91 -9.72 -3.74
CA VAL A 180 8.53 -8.46 -4.20
C VAL A 180 8.05 -7.27 -3.37
N TRP A 181 7.10 -7.49 -2.47
CA TRP A 181 6.53 -6.47 -1.60
C TRP A 181 6.84 -6.76 -0.13
N PRO A 182 7.15 -5.72 0.68
CA PRO A 182 7.48 -5.88 2.09
C PRO A 182 6.23 -6.06 2.97
N PHE A 183 5.20 -6.72 2.46
CA PHE A 183 3.98 -7.02 3.20
C PHE A 183 3.37 -8.36 2.77
N ASP A 184 2.71 -9.00 3.72
CA ASP A 184 1.97 -10.22 3.53
C ASP A 184 0.52 -9.96 3.04
N PRO A 185 -0.16 -10.96 2.46
CA PRO A 185 -1.55 -10.82 2.02
C PRO A 185 -2.50 -10.37 3.13
N GLY A 186 -2.23 -10.73 4.37
CA GLY A 186 -3.00 -10.28 5.54
C GLY A 186 -2.89 -8.77 5.77
N THR A 187 -1.72 -8.18 5.56
CA THR A 187 -1.52 -6.73 5.63
C THR A 187 -2.28 -6.01 4.51
N LEU A 188 -2.26 -6.55 3.29
CA LEU A 188 -3.01 -5.99 2.17
C LEU A 188 -4.52 -6.01 2.44
N ARG A 189 -5.05 -7.13 2.97
CA ARG A 189 -6.47 -7.23 3.34
C ARG A 189 -6.86 -6.19 4.38
N LYS A 190 -6.05 -6.01 5.42
CA LYS A 190 -6.26 -4.98 6.46
C LYS A 190 -6.22 -3.57 5.88
N PHE A 191 -5.30 -3.31 4.94
CA PHE A 191 -5.25 -2.05 4.22
C PHE A 191 -6.55 -1.80 3.45
N MET A 192 -7.03 -2.76 2.67
CA MET A 192 -8.27 -2.64 1.92
C MET A 192 -9.46 -2.37 2.83
N THR A 193 -9.56 -3.06 3.96
CA THR A 193 -10.61 -2.81 4.96
C THR A 193 -10.54 -1.38 5.50
N ALA A 194 -9.36 -0.94 5.94
CA ALA A 194 -9.18 0.41 6.48
C ALA A 194 -9.43 1.51 5.44
N TYR A 195 -9.10 1.24 4.17
CA TYR A 195 -9.29 2.18 3.07
C TYR A 195 -10.77 2.32 2.68
N VAL A 196 -11.53 1.22 2.70
CA VAL A 196 -12.94 1.20 2.27
C VAL A 196 -13.88 1.80 3.33
N ILE A 197 -13.56 1.68 4.63
CA ILE A 197 -14.45 2.16 5.71
C ILE A 197 -14.86 3.64 5.53
N PRO A 198 -13.98 4.62 5.35
CA PRO A 198 -14.38 6.01 5.15
C PRO A 198 -15.19 6.23 3.87
N ILE A 199 -14.90 5.47 2.80
CA ILE A 199 -15.62 5.56 1.52
C ILE A 199 -17.06 5.12 1.69
N VAL A 200 -17.29 3.99 2.36
CA VAL A 200 -18.63 3.46 2.61
C VAL A 200 -19.41 4.40 3.56
N SER A 201 -18.75 4.89 4.61
CA SER A 201 -19.38 5.84 5.54
C SER A 201 -19.74 7.18 4.89
N ALA A 202 -18.93 7.65 3.91
CA ALA A 202 -19.23 8.84 3.11
C ALA A 202 -20.27 8.55 2.03
N GLY A 203 -20.22 7.38 1.43
CA GLY A 203 -21.08 7.00 0.31
C GLY A 203 -22.56 6.92 0.68
N TYR A 204 -22.88 6.45 1.87
CA TYR A 204 -24.28 6.30 2.29
C TYR A 204 -25.05 7.65 2.34
N PRO A 205 -24.59 8.69 3.06
CA PRO A 205 -25.30 9.96 3.07
C PRO A 205 -25.32 10.63 1.67
N VAL A 206 -24.25 10.55 0.91
CA VAL A 206 -24.19 11.11 -0.45
C VAL A 206 -25.15 10.38 -1.38
N ALA A 207 -25.18 9.05 -1.36
CA ALA A 207 -26.10 8.25 -2.18
C ALA A 207 -27.57 8.52 -1.80
N LYS A 208 -27.88 8.61 -0.50
CA LYS A 208 -29.21 8.95 -0.01
C LYS A 208 -29.66 10.30 -0.54
N THR A 209 -28.82 11.32 -0.45
CA THR A 209 -29.14 12.68 -0.91
C THR A 209 -29.32 12.73 -2.45
N ILE A 210 -28.51 11.99 -3.21
CA ILE A 210 -28.66 11.88 -4.67
C ILE A 210 -30.00 11.22 -5.02
N LEU A 211 -30.37 10.13 -4.31
CA LEU A 211 -31.65 9.44 -4.52
C LEU A 211 -32.84 10.32 -4.16
N GLU A 212 -32.77 11.08 -3.08
CA GLU A 212 -33.81 12.03 -2.68
C GLU A 212 -33.98 13.13 -3.74
N MET A 213 -32.90 13.70 -4.26
CA MET A 213 -32.96 14.67 -5.35
C MET A 213 -33.49 14.07 -6.67
N ALA A 214 -33.14 12.83 -6.98
CA ALA A 214 -33.65 12.13 -8.16
C ALA A 214 -35.16 11.83 -8.04
N ASN A 215 -35.61 11.41 -6.85
CA ASN A 215 -37.04 11.16 -6.59
C ASN A 215 -37.87 12.47 -6.60
N VAL A 216 -37.33 13.57 -6.12
CA VAL A 216 -37.98 14.89 -6.23
C VAL A 216 -38.13 15.32 -7.68
N LYS A 217 -37.16 15.02 -8.57
CA LYS A 217 -37.28 15.29 -10.01
C LYS A 217 -38.25 14.37 -10.74
N VAL A 218 -38.48 13.16 -10.23
CA VAL A 218 -39.46 12.20 -10.80
C VAL A 218 -40.90 12.48 -10.35
N ALA A 219 -41.05 13.20 -9.24
CA ALA A 219 -42.40 13.58 -8.70
C ALA A 219 -42.94 14.91 -9.27
N LEU A 220 -42.27 15.55 -10.18
CA LEU A 220 -42.76 16.76 -10.89
C LEU A 220 -43.21 16.34 -12.29
N PRO A 221 -44.56 16.38 -12.59
CA PRO A 221 -45.07 16.11 -13.92
C PRO A 221 -44.70 17.20 -14.93
#